data_9f92afc7c1dc13e6989f90afcdcc1cbd
#
_entry.id   9f92afc7c1dc13e6989f90afcdcc1cbd
#
_cell.length_a   1.000
_cell.length_b   1.000
_cell.length_c   1.000
_cell.angle_alpha   90.00
_cell.angle_beta   90.00
_cell.angle_gamma   90.00
#
_symmetry.space_group_name_H-M   'P 1'
#
loop_
_entity.id
_entity.type
_entity.pdbx_description
1 polymer ?
#
loop_
_entity_poly.entity_id
_entity_poly.type
_entity_poly.pdbx_seq_one_letter_code
_entity_poly.pdbx_strand_id
1 'polypeptide(L)'
;MDNAQNSSTLPRKPVGGICRVRLASARAFSPQSRFAEYELIDDRSAYVETLTADEGLLRVRHTLTLVFDKHQADAWFDRRWLERCATDGVVAAIETAAGERLRIGRSDRFGCEQALRLERFTFASGAAPGDRPTATLVLAS
;
A
#
# COMPACT_ATOMS: atom_id res chain seq x y z
N MET A 1 30.59 -18.83 7.73
CA MET A 1 30.49 -18.43 7.79
C MET A 1 30.12 -17.90 7.73
N ASP A 2 29.95 -17.80 7.87
CA ASP A 2 29.66 -17.16 7.88
C ASP A 2 29.26 -16.60 8.02
N ASN A 3 29.21 -16.46 8.18
CA ASN A 3 28.91 -15.73 8.37
C ASN A 3 28.68 -15.06 8.37
N ALA A 4 28.74 -14.94 8.37
CA ALA A 4 28.59 -14.12 8.43
C ALA A 4 28.24 -13.59 8.21
N GLN A 5 28.20 -13.70 8.14
CA GLN A 5 27.98 -13.15 8.02
C GLN A 5 27.54 -12.69 8.05
N ASN A 6 27.54 -12.74 8.10
CA ASN A 6 27.21 -12.13 8.24
C ASN A 6 26.97 -11.61 8.36
N SER A 7 27.09 -11.34 8.26
CA SER A 7 26.78 -10.63 8.44
C SER A 7 26.54 -9.98 8.28
N SER A 8 27.18 -9.75 8.13
CA SER A 8 26.77 -9.17 7.98
C SER A 8 26.40 -9.02 7.77
N THR A 9 26.91 -9.25 7.59
CA THR A 9 26.18 -9.50 7.56
C THR A 9 25.56 -9.88 8.32
N LEU A 10 25.70 -9.66 9.09
CA LEU A 10 24.85 -9.98 10.02
C LEU A 10 23.49 -9.88 9.68
N PRO A 11 22.82 -10.87 9.84
CA PRO A 11 21.49 -10.80 9.35
C PRO A 11 20.75 -9.68 10.05
N ARG A 12 20.47 -8.69 9.30
CA ARG A 12 19.51 -7.73 9.75
C ARG A 12 18.20 -8.47 9.93
N LYS A 13 17.50 -8.17 11.00
CA LYS A 13 16.10 -8.52 11.08
C LYS A 13 15.42 -7.97 9.84
N PRO A 14 14.64 -8.78 9.12
CA PRO A 14 13.84 -8.24 8.02
C PRO A 14 12.96 -7.14 8.61
N VAL A 15 13.08 -5.96 8.06
CA VAL A 15 12.19 -4.86 8.43
C VAL A 15 11.01 -4.97 7.51
N GLY A 16 9.84 -5.27 8.07
CA GLY A 16 8.61 -5.31 7.31
C GLY A 16 8.08 -3.92 7.05
N GLY A 17 7.06 -3.86 6.22
CA GLY A 17 6.35 -2.63 5.97
C GLY A 17 6.72 -1.96 4.66
N ILE A 18 6.04 -0.85 4.41
CA ILE A 18 6.19 -0.06 3.20
C ILE A 18 6.83 1.26 3.57
N CYS A 19 7.86 1.65 2.87
CA CYS A 19 8.51 2.94 3.11
C CYS A 19 8.11 4.03 2.12
N ARG A 20 7.60 3.66 0.95
CA ARG A 20 7.15 4.64 -0.05
C ARG A 20 5.92 4.15 -0.77
N VAL A 21 5.00 5.07 -1.07
CA VAL A 21 3.81 4.77 -1.84
C VAL A 21 3.54 5.87 -2.85
N ARG A 22 3.18 5.46 -4.05
CA ARG A 22 2.70 6.35 -5.10
C ARG A 22 1.42 5.75 -5.65
N LEU A 23 0.43 6.60 -5.88
CA LEU A 23 -0.88 6.18 -6.35
C LEU A 23 -1.23 6.91 -7.64
N ALA A 24 -1.89 6.21 -8.53
CA ALA A 24 -2.43 6.78 -9.75
C ALA A 24 -3.85 6.26 -9.96
N SER A 25 -4.69 7.05 -10.61
CA SER A 25 -6.02 6.58 -10.95
C SER A 25 -5.92 5.37 -11.88
N ALA A 26 -6.74 4.37 -11.62
CA ALA A 26 -6.83 3.20 -12.49
C ALA A 26 -7.64 3.50 -13.76
N ARG A 27 -8.43 4.56 -13.74
CA ARG A 27 -9.23 4.96 -14.91
C ARG A 27 -8.31 5.42 -16.03
N ALA A 28 -8.43 4.81 -17.19
CA ALA A 28 -7.60 5.11 -18.35
C ALA A 28 -6.11 5.02 -18.06
N PHE A 29 -5.72 4.09 -17.20
CA PHE A 29 -4.31 3.93 -16.83
C PHE A 29 -3.46 3.57 -18.04
N SER A 30 -2.31 4.23 -18.17
CA SER A 30 -1.36 3.98 -19.24
C SER A 30 0.07 4.11 -18.69
N PRO A 31 1.10 3.70 -19.45
CA PRO A 31 2.48 3.91 -19.00
C PRO A 31 2.84 5.38 -18.76
N GLN A 32 2.07 6.31 -19.33
CA GLN A 32 2.28 7.74 -19.15
C GLN A 32 1.49 8.31 -17.97
N SER A 33 0.68 7.51 -17.30
CA SER A 33 -0.10 7.96 -16.15
C SER A 33 0.82 8.44 -15.05
N ARG A 34 0.43 9.54 -14.41
CA ARG A 34 1.23 10.13 -13.34
C ARG A 34 0.85 9.52 -12.01
N PHE A 35 1.87 9.14 -11.26
CA PHE A 35 1.71 8.72 -9.88
C PHE A 35 1.97 9.91 -8.97
N ALA A 36 1.12 10.06 -7.96
CA ALA A 36 1.36 11.02 -6.88
C ALA A 36 1.96 10.28 -5.70
N GLU A 37 3.01 10.82 -5.14
CA GLU A 37 3.65 10.23 -3.96
C GLU A 37 3.05 10.82 -2.70
N TYR A 38 2.80 9.95 -1.71
CA TYR A 38 2.23 10.34 -0.43
C TYR A 38 3.15 9.87 0.68
N GLU A 39 3.42 10.74 1.63
CA GLU A 39 4.32 10.45 2.73
C GLU A 39 3.62 9.58 3.78
N LEU A 40 4.24 8.44 4.09
CA LEU A 40 3.76 7.52 5.11
C LEU A 40 4.40 7.86 6.45
N ILE A 41 3.71 7.51 7.53
CA ILE A 41 4.28 7.63 8.87
C ILE A 41 4.58 6.25 9.43
N ASP A 42 5.68 6.17 10.18
CA ASP A 42 6.10 4.97 10.91
C ASP A 42 6.18 3.73 10.02
N ASP A 43 6.22 2.58 10.65
CA ASP A 43 6.33 1.27 10.00
C ASP A 43 4.99 0.55 9.97
N ARG A 44 3.88 1.30 9.96
CA ARG A 44 2.54 0.70 10.08
C ARG A 44 1.89 0.36 8.76
N SER A 45 2.42 0.87 7.67
CA SER A 45 1.88 0.55 6.34
C SER A 45 2.32 -0.84 5.91
N ALA A 46 1.41 -1.59 5.31
CA ALA A 46 1.68 -2.98 4.96
C ALA A 46 0.96 -3.36 3.68
N TYR A 47 1.53 -4.32 2.99
CA TYR A 47 0.95 -4.92 1.81
C TYR A 47 0.87 -6.43 2.01
N VAL A 48 -0.29 -7.00 1.72
CA VAL A 48 -0.51 -8.44 1.81
C VAL A 48 -1.08 -8.93 0.50
N GLU A 49 -0.45 -9.94 -0.07
CA GLU A 49 -0.95 -10.63 -1.24
C GLU A 49 -1.32 -12.05 -0.83
N THR A 50 -2.55 -12.45 -1.10
CA THR A 50 -3.05 -13.78 -0.74
C THR A 50 -3.47 -14.51 -1.99
N LEU A 51 -2.93 -15.72 -2.15
CA LEU A 51 -3.35 -16.62 -3.21
C LEU A 51 -4.21 -17.70 -2.59
N THR A 52 -5.40 -17.88 -3.12
CA THR A 52 -6.33 -18.89 -2.64
C THR A 52 -6.74 -19.78 -3.79
N ALA A 53 -6.68 -21.09 -3.58
CA ALA A 53 -7.19 -22.07 -4.54
C ALA A 53 -8.60 -22.47 -4.13
N ASP A 54 -9.56 -22.27 -5.03
CA ASP A 54 -10.95 -22.57 -4.79
C ASP A 54 -11.48 -23.32 -6.00
N GLU A 55 -11.86 -24.58 -5.79
CA GLU A 55 -12.35 -25.47 -6.84
C GLU A 55 -11.43 -25.50 -8.07
N GLY A 56 -10.12 -25.51 -7.83
CA GLY A 56 -9.13 -25.56 -8.90
C GLY A 56 -8.82 -24.20 -9.53
N LEU A 57 -9.48 -23.14 -9.08
CA LEU A 57 -9.20 -21.79 -9.57
C LEU A 57 -8.33 -21.04 -8.60
N LEU A 58 -7.31 -20.39 -9.13
CA LEU A 58 -6.42 -19.56 -8.34
C LEU A 58 -6.96 -18.13 -8.27
N ARG A 59 -7.16 -17.64 -7.05
CA ARG A 59 -7.58 -16.27 -6.82
C ARG A 59 -6.47 -15.51 -6.11
N VAL A 60 -6.24 -14.29 -6.54
CA VAL A 60 -5.26 -13.40 -5.93
C VAL A 60 -6.00 -12.22 -5.32
N ARG A 61 -5.73 -11.97 -4.05
CA ARG A 61 -6.26 -10.81 -3.35
C ARG A 61 -5.11 -9.93 -2.87
N HIS A 62 -5.23 -8.65 -3.12
CA HIS A 62 -4.26 -7.67 -2.67
C HIS A 62 -4.91 -6.80 -1.59
N THR A 63 -4.21 -6.56 -0.51
CA THR A 63 -4.65 -5.63 0.53
C THR A 63 -3.51 -4.70 0.86
N LEU A 64 -3.73 -3.42 0.70
CA LEU A 64 -2.75 -2.38 0.94
C LEU A 64 -3.26 -1.47 2.04
N THR A 65 -2.55 -1.45 3.16
CA THR A 65 -2.88 -0.61 4.31
C THR A 65 -1.85 0.50 4.40
N LEU A 66 -2.31 1.75 4.29
CA LEU A 66 -1.43 2.91 4.30
C LEU A 66 -1.80 3.81 5.47
N VAL A 67 -0.81 4.19 6.26
CA VAL A 67 -1.01 5.02 7.44
C VAL A 67 -0.34 6.37 7.23
N PHE A 68 -1.11 7.43 7.39
CA PHE A 68 -0.68 8.80 7.13
C PHE A 68 -0.88 9.67 8.35
N ASP A 69 -0.18 10.79 8.37
CA ASP A 69 -0.50 11.88 9.28
C ASP A 69 -1.90 12.43 8.93
N LYS A 70 -2.72 12.64 9.95
CA LYS A 70 -4.11 13.06 9.74
C LYS A 70 -4.24 14.36 8.97
N HIS A 71 -3.40 15.35 9.30
CA HIS A 71 -3.49 16.66 8.64
C HIS A 71 -3.14 16.58 7.17
N GLN A 72 -2.12 15.80 6.84
CA GLN A 72 -1.74 15.60 5.45
C GLN A 72 -2.80 14.81 4.69
N ALA A 73 -3.33 13.76 5.33
CA ALA A 73 -4.39 12.95 4.71
C ALA A 73 -5.64 13.77 4.43
N ASP A 74 -6.02 14.66 5.33
CA ASP A 74 -7.16 15.54 5.11
C ASP A 74 -6.96 16.44 3.89
N ALA A 75 -5.74 16.87 3.64
CA ALA A 75 -5.43 17.71 2.48
C ALA A 75 -5.41 16.90 1.17
N TRP A 76 -4.96 15.64 1.22
CA TRP A 76 -4.81 14.82 0.03
C TRP A 76 -6.07 14.06 -0.35
N PHE A 77 -6.83 13.59 0.64
CA PHE A 77 -7.89 12.61 0.44
C PHE A 77 -9.24 13.22 0.85
N ASP A 78 -9.74 14.12 0.01
CA ASP A 78 -11.07 14.66 0.23
C ASP A 78 -12.13 13.62 -0.17
N ARG A 79 -13.40 13.95 0.08
CA ARG A 79 -14.49 13.04 -0.21
C ARG A 79 -14.53 12.65 -1.68
N ARG A 80 -14.26 13.60 -2.58
CA ARG A 80 -14.28 13.33 -4.02
C ARG A 80 -13.19 12.34 -4.41
N TRP A 81 -11.99 12.50 -3.85
CA TRP A 81 -10.89 11.57 -4.11
C TRP A 81 -11.25 10.17 -3.63
N LEU A 82 -11.81 10.07 -2.42
CA LEU A 82 -12.20 8.79 -1.85
C LEU A 82 -13.31 8.12 -2.66
N GLU A 83 -14.27 8.89 -3.14
CA GLU A 83 -15.33 8.36 -4.00
C GLU A 83 -14.77 7.82 -5.31
N ARG A 84 -13.85 8.54 -5.94
CA ARG A 84 -13.20 8.05 -7.17
C ARG A 84 -12.38 6.80 -6.90
N CYS A 85 -11.71 6.75 -5.77
CA CYS A 85 -10.95 5.58 -5.37
C CYS A 85 -11.86 4.36 -5.19
N ALA A 86 -13.06 4.57 -4.67
CA ALA A 86 -14.03 3.49 -4.49
C ALA A 86 -14.63 3.01 -5.82
N THR A 87 -14.84 3.91 -6.76
CA THR A 87 -15.50 3.57 -8.04
C THR A 87 -14.51 3.18 -9.13
N ASP A 88 -13.52 4.03 -9.38
CA ASP A 88 -12.57 3.81 -10.47
C ASP A 88 -11.38 2.95 -10.04
N GLY A 89 -11.01 3.06 -8.77
CA GLY A 89 -9.85 2.38 -8.25
C GLY A 89 -8.54 3.11 -8.51
N VAL A 90 -7.47 2.53 -7.97
CA VAL A 90 -6.12 3.08 -8.11
C VAL A 90 -5.12 1.98 -8.43
N VAL A 91 -4.02 2.39 -9.04
CA VAL A 91 -2.83 1.56 -9.20
C VAL A 91 -1.80 2.10 -8.21
N ALA A 92 -1.22 1.22 -7.43
CA ALA A 92 -0.23 1.60 -6.43
C ALA A 92 1.16 1.13 -6.85
N ALA A 93 2.14 2.00 -6.66
CA ALA A 93 3.54 1.63 -6.76
C ALA A 93 4.13 1.79 -5.37
N ILE A 94 4.61 0.70 -4.80
CA ILE A 94 5.15 0.72 -3.44
C ILE A 94 6.60 0.29 -3.44
N GLU A 95 7.32 0.77 -2.43
CA GLU A 95 8.64 0.29 -2.11
C GLU A 95 8.61 -0.21 -0.67
N THR A 96 9.03 -1.47 -0.48
CA THR A 96 9.05 -2.06 0.85
C THR A 96 10.33 -1.67 1.57
N ALA A 97 10.31 -1.82 2.89
CA ALA A 97 11.51 -1.57 3.69
C ALA A 97 12.65 -2.52 3.36
N ALA A 98 12.34 -3.67 2.76
CA ALA A 98 13.34 -4.62 2.29
C ALA A 98 13.93 -4.26 0.92
N GLY A 99 13.46 -3.17 0.30
CA GLY A 99 13.97 -2.70 -0.98
C GLY A 99 13.23 -3.23 -2.19
N GLU A 100 12.17 -4.00 -2.00
CA GLU A 100 11.37 -4.47 -3.12
C GLU A 100 10.50 -3.33 -3.67
N ARG A 101 10.35 -3.33 -4.99
CA ARG A 101 9.47 -2.39 -5.68
C ARG A 101 8.37 -3.19 -6.35
N LEU A 102 7.12 -2.86 -6.00
CA LEU A 102 5.96 -3.58 -6.48
C LEU A 102 4.95 -2.61 -7.07
N ARG A 103 4.30 -3.03 -8.14
CA ARG A 103 3.16 -2.30 -8.69
C ARG A 103 1.93 -3.17 -8.54
N ILE A 104 0.90 -2.62 -7.90
CA ILE A 104 -0.29 -3.36 -7.52
C ILE A 104 -1.50 -2.70 -8.17
N GLY A 105 -2.42 -3.53 -8.62
CA GLY A 105 -3.61 -3.07 -9.33
C GLY A 105 -3.45 -3.16 -10.83
N ARG A 106 -2.22 -3.27 -11.31
CA ARG A 106 -1.90 -3.55 -12.69
C ARG A 106 -0.57 -4.28 -12.72
N SER A 107 -0.64 -5.56 -12.44
CA SER A 107 0.53 -6.41 -12.26
C SER A 107 0.56 -7.48 -13.35
N ASP A 108 1.72 -7.67 -13.96
CA ASP A 108 1.92 -8.73 -14.93
C ASP A 108 2.19 -10.08 -14.27
N ARG A 109 2.38 -10.08 -12.96
CA ARG A 109 2.85 -11.25 -12.23
C ARG A 109 1.90 -12.44 -12.33
N PHE A 110 0.60 -12.18 -12.25
CA PHE A 110 -0.42 -13.22 -12.32
C PHE A 110 -1.43 -12.99 -13.43
N GLY A 111 -1.16 -12.07 -14.33
CA GLY A 111 -2.10 -11.71 -15.37
C GLY A 111 -3.38 -11.07 -14.87
N CYS A 112 -3.38 -10.64 -13.60
CA CYS A 112 -4.55 -10.01 -12.98
C CYS A 112 -4.39 -8.51 -13.03
N GLU A 113 -5.35 -7.86 -13.64
CA GLU A 113 -5.36 -6.43 -13.85
C GLU A 113 -6.51 -5.79 -13.07
N GLN A 114 -6.63 -6.14 -11.79
CA GLN A 114 -7.69 -5.59 -10.96
C GLN A 114 -7.19 -4.41 -10.17
N ALA A 115 -7.81 -3.26 -10.39
CA ALA A 115 -7.49 -2.06 -9.65
C ALA A 115 -7.79 -2.23 -8.17
N LEU A 116 -6.97 -1.60 -7.35
CA LEU A 116 -7.26 -1.49 -5.93
C LEU A 116 -8.39 -0.49 -5.73
N ARG A 117 -9.34 -0.85 -4.88
CA ARG A 117 -10.44 0.05 -4.56
C ARG A 117 -10.48 0.32 -3.07
N LEU A 118 -11.08 1.44 -2.72
CA LEU A 118 -11.23 1.82 -1.33
C LEU A 118 -12.07 0.78 -0.60
N GLU A 119 -11.49 0.20 0.45
CA GLU A 119 -12.21 -0.69 1.35
C GLU A 119 -12.62 0.09 2.60
N ARG A 120 -11.72 0.90 3.16
CA ARG A 120 -11.98 1.62 4.39
C ARG A 120 -11.02 2.79 4.52
N PHE A 121 -11.51 3.88 5.04
CA PHE A 121 -10.71 5.02 5.44
C PHE A 121 -11.06 5.34 6.88
N THR A 122 -10.08 5.26 7.77
CA THR A 122 -10.28 5.42 9.20
C THR A 122 -9.44 6.56 9.73
N PHE A 123 -10.05 7.37 10.55
CA PHE A 123 -9.39 8.45 11.24
C PHE A 123 -9.29 8.10 12.73
N ALA A 124 -8.11 8.28 13.30
CA ALA A 124 -7.88 8.03 14.72
C ALA A 124 -7.18 9.23 15.35
N SER A 125 -7.77 9.75 16.43
CA SER A 125 -7.23 10.92 17.12
C SER A 125 -6.04 10.58 18.03
N GLY A 126 -5.86 9.30 18.35
CA GLY A 126 -4.97 8.87 19.41
C GLY A 126 -5.70 8.81 20.75
N ALA A 127 -5.18 8.02 21.67
CA ALA A 127 -5.82 7.78 22.97
C ALA A 127 -5.18 8.58 24.10
N ALA A 128 -3.89 8.84 24.03
CA ALA A 128 -3.13 9.51 25.08
C ALA A 128 -2.65 10.88 24.62
N PRO A 129 -2.41 11.81 25.56
CA PRO A 129 -1.77 13.08 25.21
C PRO A 129 -0.42 12.81 24.55
N GLY A 130 -0.16 13.45 23.45
CA GLY A 130 1.06 13.24 22.68
C GLY A 130 0.95 12.18 21.61
N ASP A 131 -0.12 11.39 21.58
CA ASP A 131 -0.38 10.49 20.46
C ASP A 131 -0.64 11.30 19.19
N ARG A 132 -0.04 10.86 18.11
CA ARG A 132 -0.20 11.52 16.83
C ARG A 132 -1.52 11.08 16.18
N PRO A 133 -2.38 12.03 15.76
CA PRO A 133 -3.56 11.65 14.99
C PRO A 133 -3.16 11.06 13.64
N THR A 134 -3.77 9.95 13.28
CA THR A 134 -3.45 9.23 12.04
C THR A 134 -4.69 9.01 11.20
N ALA A 135 -4.46 8.79 9.92
CA ALA A 135 -5.49 8.34 8.98
C ALA A 135 -5.00 7.08 8.30
N THR A 136 -5.84 6.08 8.24
CA THR A 136 -5.51 4.79 7.64
C THR A 136 -6.39 4.55 6.43
N LEU A 137 -5.75 4.34 5.30
CA LEU A 137 -6.41 4.06 4.03
C LEU A 137 -6.19 2.58 3.72
N VAL A 138 -7.27 1.82 3.59
CA VAL A 138 -7.19 0.40 3.23
C VAL A 138 -7.75 0.24 1.83
N LEU A 139 -6.92 -0.27 0.95
CA LEU A 139 -7.25 -0.54 -0.44
C LEU A 139 -7.18 -2.04 -0.68
N ALA A 140 -8.11 -2.58 -1.45
CA ALA A 140 -8.15 -4.01 -1.72
C ALA A 140 -8.67 -4.28 -3.13
N SER A 141 -8.29 -5.44 -3.64
CA SER A 141 -8.83 -5.91 -4.92
C SER A 141 -9.61 -7.19 -4.75
#